data_276ef51115f6f853078dfa84751dd9c1
#
_entry.id   276ef51115f6f853078dfa84751dd9c1
#
_cell.length_a   1.000
_cell.length_b   1.000
_cell.length_c   1.000
_cell.angle_alpha   90.00
_cell.angle_beta   90.00
_cell.angle_gamma   90.00
#
_symmetry.space_group_name_H-M   'P 1'
#
loop_
_entity.id
_entity.type
_entity.pdbx_description
1 polymer ?
#
loop_
_entity_poly.entity_id
_entity_poly.type
_entity_poly.pdbx_seq_one_letter_code
_entity_poly.pdbx_strand_id
1 'polypeptide(L)'
;MTKNIRISLYILIPILLWMISGLFVKDTSNNEAPKKDLFTVGTILTEAVSYQPTIKLKATSRSEARVDVRAKTSGEVVKIGSTQGKFVEKDSILCSLGVVELNRTEVKAPFSGFIEQIVKPGNFLERGQVCATIIQLNPIIFVAEVPEFSINKVETGQDVDIRLVTGEFIKGKLTFVSKSASPSTRTFKVESQIGNKEGVVRDGITAEITIKTKLVMAHKISPSILILNDNGKLGIRSVEDNLVKFHNVTILEDSESGLWITDIPKNLELIVQGQGFVEDNQKVLTNKL
;
A
#
# COMPACT_ATOMS: atom_id res chain seq x y z
N MET A 1 -61.52 -67.98 -38.79
CA MET A 1 -60.78 -66.75 -38.55
C MET A 1 -61.52 -65.60 -39.17
N THR A 2 -61.98 -64.66 -38.37
CA THR A 2 -62.79 -63.52 -38.82
C THR A 2 -61.95 -62.56 -39.68
N LYS A 3 -62.58 -61.96 -40.71
CA LYS A 3 -61.95 -61.06 -41.70
C LYS A 3 -61.09 -59.99 -41.07
N ASN A 4 -61.40 -59.52 -39.85
CA ASN A 4 -60.68 -58.50 -39.07
C ASN A 4 -59.38 -59.02 -38.54
N ILE A 5 -59.23 -60.29 -38.17
CA ILE A 5 -57.96 -60.88 -37.67
C ILE A 5 -56.94 -60.95 -38.82
N ARG A 6 -57.34 -61.22 -40.03
CA ARG A 6 -56.42 -61.24 -41.17
C ARG A 6 -55.88 -59.82 -41.49
N ILE A 7 -56.70 -58.78 -41.43
CA ILE A 7 -56.31 -57.40 -41.68
C ILE A 7 -55.34 -56.94 -40.58
N SER A 8 -55.64 -57.26 -39.32
CA SER A 8 -54.74 -56.93 -38.21
C SER A 8 -53.39 -57.62 -38.37
N LEU A 9 -53.34 -58.86 -38.85
CA LEU A 9 -52.11 -59.62 -39.04
C LEU A 9 -51.24 -59.03 -40.15
N TYR A 10 -51.87 -58.49 -41.25
CA TYR A 10 -51.18 -57.84 -42.36
C TYR A 10 -50.53 -56.51 -41.93
N ILE A 11 -51.03 -55.85 -40.92
CA ILE A 11 -50.45 -54.62 -40.40
C ILE A 11 -49.40 -54.92 -39.34
N LEU A 12 -49.62 -55.90 -38.51
CA LEU A 12 -48.72 -56.22 -37.35
C LEU A 12 -47.45 -56.89 -37.82
N ILE A 13 -47.47 -57.74 -38.87
CA ILE A 13 -46.24 -58.38 -39.38
C ILE A 13 -45.20 -57.40 -39.88
N PRO A 14 -45.53 -56.43 -40.76
CA PRO A 14 -44.52 -55.46 -41.24
C PRO A 14 -44.01 -54.53 -40.10
N ILE A 15 -44.84 -54.20 -39.12
CA ILE A 15 -44.41 -53.40 -37.97
C ILE A 15 -43.41 -54.23 -37.11
N LEU A 16 -43.69 -55.52 -36.87
CA LEU A 16 -42.77 -56.39 -36.17
C LEU A 16 -41.45 -56.59 -36.92
N LEU A 17 -41.53 -56.79 -38.27
CA LEU A 17 -40.32 -56.86 -39.10
C LEU A 17 -39.50 -55.60 -39.08
N TRP A 18 -40.14 -54.44 -39.06
CA TRP A 18 -39.47 -53.16 -38.95
C TRP A 18 -38.81 -52.97 -37.58
N MET A 19 -39.49 -53.33 -36.50
CA MET A 19 -38.88 -53.35 -35.14
C MET A 19 -37.67 -54.30 -35.03
N ILE A 20 -37.78 -55.49 -35.63
CA ILE A 20 -36.69 -56.50 -35.61
C ILE A 20 -35.51 -56.05 -36.47
N SER A 21 -35.75 -55.30 -37.59
CA SER A 21 -34.70 -54.73 -38.43
C SER A 21 -33.86 -53.71 -37.67
N GLY A 22 -34.48 -53.00 -36.72
CA GLY A 22 -33.76 -52.05 -35.83
C GLY A 22 -32.78 -52.76 -34.89
N LEU A 23 -33.00 -54.01 -34.54
CA LEU A 23 -32.05 -54.80 -33.68
C LEU A 23 -30.79 -55.27 -34.45
N PHE A 24 -30.83 -55.26 -35.80
CA PHE A 24 -29.69 -55.64 -36.63
C PHE A 24 -28.91 -54.43 -37.19
N VAL A 25 -29.33 -53.20 -36.86
CA VAL A 25 -28.50 -52.01 -37.14
C VAL A 25 -27.34 -52.05 -36.16
N LYS A 26 -26.23 -52.61 -36.59
CA LYS A 26 -24.96 -52.54 -35.90
C LYS A 26 -24.54 -51.07 -35.94
N ASP A 27 -24.63 -50.40 -34.79
CA ASP A 27 -24.03 -49.06 -34.64
C ASP A 27 -22.54 -49.18 -35.02
N THR A 28 -22.20 -48.85 -36.24
CA THR A 28 -20.85 -48.50 -36.65
C THR A 28 -20.58 -47.05 -36.19
N SER A 29 -20.89 -46.71 -34.95
CA SER A 29 -20.23 -45.58 -34.35
C SER A 29 -18.80 -45.99 -34.14
N ASN A 30 -17.93 -45.55 -35.02
CA ASN A 30 -16.50 -45.47 -34.70
C ASN A 30 -16.43 -44.63 -33.42
N ASN A 31 -16.36 -45.30 -32.27
CA ASN A 31 -15.91 -44.73 -31.04
C ASN A 31 -14.38 -44.51 -31.15
N GLU A 32 -13.95 -43.73 -32.12
CA GLU A 32 -12.76 -42.90 -31.92
C GLU A 32 -13.19 -41.88 -30.87
N ALA A 33 -12.73 -42.07 -29.65
CA ALA A 33 -12.79 -41.04 -28.64
C ALA A 33 -12.29 -39.74 -29.31
N PRO A 34 -13.07 -38.62 -29.23
CA PRO A 34 -12.70 -37.40 -29.89
C PRO A 34 -11.25 -37.13 -29.54
N LYS A 35 -10.37 -37.10 -30.54
CA LYS A 35 -9.00 -36.66 -30.39
C LYS A 35 -9.12 -35.27 -29.77
N LYS A 36 -8.90 -35.15 -28.47
CA LYS A 36 -8.99 -33.89 -27.74
C LYS A 36 -7.88 -33.06 -28.34
N ASP A 37 -8.21 -32.22 -29.33
CA ASP A 37 -7.24 -31.33 -29.93
C ASP A 37 -6.62 -30.55 -28.79
N LEU A 38 -5.29 -30.67 -28.63
CA LEU A 38 -4.56 -30.01 -27.59
C LEU A 38 -4.72 -28.51 -27.77
N PHE A 39 -5.23 -27.83 -26.76
CA PHE A 39 -5.37 -26.38 -26.79
C PHE A 39 -3.99 -25.74 -26.86
N THR A 40 -3.82 -24.74 -27.75
CA THR A 40 -2.58 -24.01 -27.89
C THR A 40 -2.65 -22.73 -27.06
N VAL A 41 -1.68 -22.54 -26.17
CA VAL A 41 -1.52 -21.35 -25.31
C VAL A 41 -0.31 -20.53 -25.72
N GLY A 42 -0.43 -19.20 -25.62
CA GLY A 42 0.71 -18.31 -25.79
C GLY A 42 1.49 -18.19 -24.48
N THR A 43 2.80 -18.39 -24.55
CA THR A 43 3.67 -18.40 -23.36
C THR A 43 4.85 -17.45 -23.47
N ILE A 44 5.32 -16.96 -22.32
CA ILE A 44 6.58 -16.24 -22.15
C ILE A 44 7.41 -16.86 -21.04
N LEU A 45 8.74 -16.85 -21.19
CA LEU A 45 9.64 -17.18 -20.09
C LEU A 45 9.79 -15.95 -19.18
N THR A 46 9.61 -16.14 -17.89
CA THR A 46 9.82 -15.09 -16.89
C THR A 46 10.81 -15.56 -15.83
N GLU A 47 11.66 -14.65 -15.38
CA GLU A 47 12.59 -14.86 -14.28
C GLU A 47 12.34 -13.86 -13.17
N ALA A 48 12.39 -14.34 -11.91
CA ALA A 48 12.28 -13.46 -10.76
C ALA A 48 13.49 -12.54 -10.67
N VAL A 49 13.22 -11.25 -10.49
CA VAL A 49 14.24 -10.23 -10.27
C VAL A 49 14.15 -9.69 -8.84
N SER A 50 15.27 -9.14 -8.34
CA SER A 50 15.28 -8.45 -7.06
C SER A 50 14.46 -7.16 -7.17
N TYR A 51 13.39 -7.07 -6.40
CA TYR A 51 12.47 -5.94 -6.39
C TYR A 51 12.33 -5.39 -4.98
N GLN A 52 12.23 -4.07 -4.85
CA GLN A 52 12.02 -3.38 -3.58
C GLN A 52 10.62 -2.75 -3.55
N PRO A 53 9.62 -3.42 -2.96
CA PRO A 53 8.29 -2.85 -2.83
C PRO A 53 8.31 -1.56 -2.01
N THR A 54 7.40 -0.66 -2.32
CA THR A 54 7.26 0.62 -1.63
C THR A 54 5.90 0.76 -0.96
N ILE A 55 5.87 1.54 0.14
CA ILE A 55 4.62 1.92 0.81
C ILE A 55 4.50 3.43 0.74
N LYS A 56 3.49 3.93 0.01
CA LYS A 56 3.21 5.36 -0.14
C LYS A 56 2.13 5.79 0.84
N LEU A 57 2.41 6.82 1.64
CA LEU A 57 1.54 7.31 2.69
C LEU A 57 1.46 8.83 2.64
N LYS A 58 0.34 9.38 3.09
CA LYS A 58 0.25 10.81 3.42
C LYS A 58 0.95 11.07 4.74
N ALA A 59 1.71 12.13 4.79
CA ALA A 59 2.43 12.59 5.97
C ALA A 59 2.19 14.07 6.21
N THR A 60 2.42 14.49 7.45
CA THR A 60 2.38 15.91 7.83
C THR A 60 3.65 16.23 8.60
N SER A 61 4.29 17.34 8.28
CA SER A 61 5.42 17.83 9.05
C SER A 61 4.97 18.35 10.41
N ARG A 62 5.77 18.10 11.44
CA ARG A 62 5.55 18.57 12.80
C ARG A 62 6.84 19.08 13.42
N SER A 63 6.77 20.17 14.15
CA SER A 63 7.85 20.67 14.95
C SER A 63 8.29 19.63 16.01
N GLU A 64 9.59 19.54 16.29
CA GLU A 64 10.16 18.68 17.34
C GLU A 64 9.60 19.05 18.72
N ALA A 65 9.51 20.33 19.00
CA ALA A 65 8.93 20.85 20.21
C ALA A 65 8.07 22.07 19.93
N ARG A 66 6.98 22.21 20.67
CA ARG A 66 6.10 23.37 20.74
C ARG A 66 5.80 23.64 22.19
N VAL A 67 6.25 24.77 22.74
CA VAL A 67 6.16 25.07 24.15
C VAL A 67 5.60 26.45 24.38
N ASP A 68 4.58 26.51 25.23
CA ASP A 68 4.05 27.75 25.80
C ASP A 68 4.95 28.19 26.96
N VAL A 69 5.71 29.25 26.75
CA VAL A 69 6.57 29.83 27.78
C VAL A 69 5.77 30.77 28.65
N ARG A 70 5.66 30.43 29.93
CA ARG A 70 4.73 31.09 30.85
C ARG A 70 5.45 32.04 31.82
N ALA A 71 4.74 33.11 32.17
CA ALA A 71 5.17 34.06 33.18
C ALA A 71 5.29 33.37 34.57
N LYS A 72 6.42 33.57 35.25
CA LYS A 72 6.66 33.02 36.61
C LYS A 72 6.11 33.95 37.70
N THR A 73 5.89 35.22 37.38
CA THR A 73 5.33 36.26 38.29
C THR A 73 4.26 37.02 37.54
N SER A 74 3.37 37.74 38.26
CA SER A 74 2.44 38.67 37.66
C SER A 74 3.11 40.01 37.39
N GLY A 75 2.73 40.68 36.30
CA GLY A 75 3.25 41.99 35.98
C GLY A 75 2.84 42.47 34.58
N GLU A 76 3.02 43.72 34.30
CA GLU A 76 2.83 44.30 32.96
C GLU A 76 4.03 43.94 32.05
N VAL A 77 3.79 43.57 30.80
CA VAL A 77 4.84 43.35 29.80
C VAL A 77 5.39 44.70 29.37
N VAL A 78 6.55 45.06 29.90
CA VAL A 78 7.21 46.34 29.61
C VAL A 78 8.05 46.28 28.33
N LYS A 79 8.60 45.09 27.99
CA LYS A 79 9.44 44.90 26.80
C LYS A 79 9.36 43.47 26.31
N ILE A 80 9.46 43.30 24.99
CA ILE A 80 9.67 42.00 24.32
C ILE A 80 11.07 41.94 23.72
N GLY A 81 11.73 40.80 23.80
CA GLY A 81 13.08 40.63 23.29
C GLY A 81 13.15 40.41 21.78
N SER A 82 12.06 39.91 21.18
CA SER A 82 11.96 39.66 19.75
C SER A 82 10.50 39.70 19.31
N THR A 83 10.25 39.60 18.01
CA THR A 83 8.89 39.64 17.45
C THR A 83 8.46 38.27 16.91
N GLN A 84 7.16 38.10 16.71
CA GLN A 84 6.56 36.93 16.10
C GLN A 84 7.22 36.58 14.75
N GLY A 85 7.46 35.28 14.50
CA GLY A 85 8.12 34.76 13.28
C GLY A 85 9.65 34.82 13.31
N LYS A 86 10.28 35.44 14.31
CA LYS A 86 11.74 35.53 14.43
C LYS A 86 12.32 34.31 15.17
N PHE A 87 13.52 33.94 14.75
CA PHE A 87 14.33 32.95 15.46
C PHE A 87 14.94 33.58 16.72
N VAL A 88 14.94 32.80 17.80
CA VAL A 88 15.60 33.13 19.06
C VAL A 88 16.46 31.97 19.54
N GLU A 89 17.56 32.29 20.15
CA GLU A 89 18.45 31.31 20.80
C GLU A 89 17.89 30.94 22.17
N LYS A 90 18.32 29.78 22.66
CA LYS A 90 18.07 29.38 24.04
C LYS A 90 18.49 30.49 25.00
N ASP A 91 17.76 30.67 26.09
CA ASP A 91 17.96 31.66 27.14
C ASP A 91 17.79 33.13 26.71
N SER A 92 17.44 33.42 25.43
CA SER A 92 17.05 34.74 24.98
C SER A 92 15.81 35.23 25.73
N ILE A 93 15.78 36.52 26.07
CA ILE A 93 14.65 37.16 26.75
C ILE A 93 13.47 37.22 25.75
N LEU A 94 12.30 36.71 26.12
CA LEU A 94 11.07 36.80 25.38
C LEU A 94 10.23 37.98 25.84
N CYS A 95 9.95 38.03 27.14
CA CYS A 95 9.20 39.12 27.77
C CYS A 95 9.94 39.58 29.04
N SER A 96 9.99 40.89 29.26
CA SER A 96 10.31 41.48 30.53
C SER A 96 9.05 42.02 31.18
N LEU A 97 8.82 41.63 32.45
CA LEU A 97 7.65 42.05 33.21
C LEU A 97 8.03 43.20 34.17
N GLY A 98 7.20 44.24 34.23
CA GLY A 98 7.28 45.31 35.22
C GLY A 98 6.95 44.78 36.62
N VAL A 99 7.54 45.26 37.65
CA VAL A 99 7.86 44.51 38.86
C VAL A 99 7.12 44.91 40.11
N VAL A 100 6.83 43.89 40.92
CA VAL A 100 6.76 43.97 42.37
C VAL A 100 7.91 43.13 43.05
N GLU A 101 8.52 42.18 42.35
CA GLU A 101 9.59 41.31 42.88
C GLU A 101 10.82 41.27 41.98
N LEU A 102 11.96 41.75 42.43
CA LEU A 102 13.21 42.03 41.72
C LEU A 102 13.90 40.85 40.99
N ASN A 103 13.57 39.60 41.24
CA ASN A 103 14.36 38.48 40.75
C ASN A 103 13.68 37.58 39.69
N ARG A 104 12.48 37.91 39.17
CA ARG A 104 11.76 37.01 38.26
C ARG A 104 11.04 37.74 37.13
N THR A 105 11.61 38.81 36.65
CA THR A 105 11.00 39.69 35.65
C THR A 105 11.17 39.22 34.20
N GLU A 106 12.13 38.34 33.96
CA GLU A 106 12.45 37.88 32.59
C GLU A 106 11.92 36.49 32.32
N VAL A 107 11.16 36.39 31.25
CA VAL A 107 10.72 35.12 30.66
C VAL A 107 11.64 34.78 29.51
N LYS A 108 12.38 33.67 29.61
CA LYS A 108 13.42 33.26 28.64
C LYS A 108 13.01 32.06 27.82
N ALA A 109 13.59 31.95 26.62
CA ALA A 109 13.41 30.84 25.70
C ALA A 109 14.03 29.57 26.30
N PRO A 110 13.27 28.44 26.42
CA PRO A 110 13.82 27.19 26.97
C PRO A 110 14.75 26.45 26.02
N PHE A 111 14.61 26.71 24.70
CA PHE A 111 15.43 26.20 23.61
C PHE A 111 15.46 27.19 22.45
N SER A 112 16.37 26.97 21.49
CA SER A 112 16.45 27.80 20.27
C SER A 112 15.35 27.40 19.29
N GLY A 113 14.58 28.38 18.80
CA GLY A 113 13.44 28.13 17.94
C GLY A 113 12.80 29.41 17.40
N PHE A 114 11.69 29.27 16.72
CA PHE A 114 10.91 30.37 16.17
C PHE A 114 9.79 30.78 17.11
N ILE A 115 9.57 32.08 17.27
CA ILE A 115 8.44 32.61 18.02
C ILE A 115 7.18 32.45 17.17
N GLU A 116 6.27 31.58 17.58
CA GLU A 116 4.97 31.41 16.93
C GLU A 116 3.98 32.52 17.36
N GLN A 117 3.93 32.80 18.65
CA GLN A 117 3.14 33.87 19.23
C GLN A 117 3.90 34.53 20.36
N ILE A 118 3.65 35.82 20.57
CA ILE A 118 4.21 36.58 21.68
C ILE A 118 3.22 37.69 22.08
N VAL A 119 3.07 37.92 23.37
CA VAL A 119 2.23 39.01 23.88
C VAL A 119 2.84 40.37 23.51
N LYS A 120 1.99 41.38 23.41
CA LYS A 120 2.42 42.74 23.13
C LYS A 120 2.76 43.48 24.43
N PRO A 121 3.69 44.42 24.40
CA PRO A 121 3.91 45.34 25.51
C PRO A 121 2.63 46.06 25.93
N GLY A 122 2.49 46.39 27.20
CA GLY A 122 1.28 46.97 27.83
C GLY A 122 0.25 45.95 28.27
N ASN A 123 0.36 44.67 27.89
CA ASN A 123 -0.52 43.63 28.46
C ASN A 123 -0.07 43.23 29.86
N PHE A 124 -1.03 43.01 30.74
CA PHE A 124 -0.77 42.46 32.07
C PHE A 124 -0.85 40.93 31.99
N LEU A 125 0.19 40.25 32.49
CA LEU A 125 0.21 38.80 32.65
C LEU A 125 0.11 38.41 34.12
N GLU A 126 -0.76 37.49 34.41
CA GLU A 126 -0.77 36.78 35.69
C GLU A 126 0.25 35.65 35.69
N ARG A 127 0.67 35.20 36.87
CA ARG A 127 1.52 34.05 37.04
C ARG A 127 0.89 32.84 36.37
N GLY A 128 1.65 32.18 35.48
CA GLY A 128 1.21 31.00 34.70
C GLY A 128 0.60 31.31 33.33
N GLN A 129 0.28 32.59 33.06
CA GLN A 129 -0.15 32.96 31.69
C GLN A 129 0.97 32.91 30.67
N VAL A 130 0.60 32.64 29.42
CA VAL A 130 1.56 32.48 28.30
C VAL A 130 2.11 33.82 27.88
N CYS A 131 3.43 33.98 27.93
CA CYS A 131 4.15 35.11 27.38
C CYS A 131 4.45 34.91 25.87
N ALA A 132 4.92 33.74 25.51
CA ALA A 132 5.20 33.39 24.12
C ALA A 132 5.06 31.88 23.89
N THR A 133 4.72 31.50 22.67
CA THR A 133 4.79 30.13 22.18
C THR A 133 5.97 30.01 21.24
N ILE A 134 6.86 29.05 21.50
CA ILE A 134 8.07 28.79 20.68
C ILE A 134 7.97 27.40 20.06
N ILE A 135 8.35 27.29 18.79
CA ILE A 135 8.44 26.04 18.05
C ILE A 135 9.87 25.76 17.63
N GLN A 136 10.28 24.49 17.79
CA GLN A 136 11.57 24.00 17.31
C GLN A 136 11.37 23.28 15.98
N LEU A 137 11.90 23.86 14.88
CA LEU A 137 11.75 23.29 13.53
C LEU A 137 12.96 22.47 13.08
N ASN A 138 14.02 22.38 13.89
CA ASN A 138 15.20 21.59 13.60
C ASN A 138 15.53 20.65 14.79
N PRO A 139 15.38 19.31 14.59
CA PRO A 139 14.86 18.67 13.38
C PRO A 139 13.37 18.93 13.15
N ILE A 140 12.92 18.72 11.91
CA ILE A 140 11.50 18.63 11.58
C ILE A 140 11.09 17.15 11.50
N ILE A 141 9.91 16.81 11.98
CA ILE A 141 9.41 15.43 12.02
C ILE A 141 8.29 15.27 11.00
N PHE A 142 8.41 14.29 10.11
CA PHE A 142 7.31 13.87 9.25
C PHE A 142 6.58 12.70 9.89
N VAL A 143 5.31 12.88 10.15
CA VAL A 143 4.43 11.89 10.77
C VAL A 143 3.50 11.32 9.73
N ALA A 144 3.45 9.99 9.63
CA ALA A 144 2.53 9.26 8.77
C ALA A 144 1.90 8.10 9.53
N GLU A 145 0.85 7.52 8.95
CA GLU A 145 0.13 6.40 9.53
C GLU A 145 0.14 5.20 8.58
N VAL A 146 0.69 4.08 9.03
CA VAL A 146 0.78 2.81 8.30
C VAL A 146 -0.42 1.94 8.66
N PRO A 147 -1.21 1.45 7.69
CA PRO A 147 -2.29 0.51 7.95
C PRO A 147 -1.79 -0.81 8.55
N GLU A 148 -2.62 -1.45 9.38
CA GLU A 148 -2.29 -2.69 10.11
C GLU A 148 -1.79 -3.81 9.19
N PHE A 149 -2.38 -3.99 8.01
CA PHE A 149 -1.97 -5.03 7.07
C PHE A 149 -0.56 -4.84 6.47
N SER A 150 0.01 -3.62 6.59
CA SER A 150 1.33 -3.28 6.05
C SER A 150 2.42 -3.15 7.11
N ILE A 151 2.07 -3.12 8.41
CA ILE A 151 3.02 -2.80 9.48
C ILE A 151 4.18 -3.79 9.59
N ASN A 152 3.94 -5.06 9.29
CA ASN A 152 4.98 -6.10 9.34
C ASN A 152 6.11 -5.88 8.31
N LYS A 153 5.90 -5.00 7.33
CA LYS A 153 6.91 -4.63 6.32
C LYS A 153 7.69 -3.37 6.69
N VAL A 154 7.34 -2.72 7.82
CA VAL A 154 7.87 -1.41 8.21
C VAL A 154 8.71 -1.54 9.48
N GLU A 155 9.98 -1.11 9.39
CA GLU A 155 10.94 -1.15 10.48
C GLU A 155 11.71 0.17 10.58
N THR A 156 12.13 0.51 11.80
CA THR A 156 13.01 1.67 12.04
C THR A 156 14.32 1.50 11.26
N GLY A 157 14.81 2.60 10.68
CA GLY A 157 16.04 2.63 9.89
C GLY A 157 15.85 2.43 8.39
N GLN A 158 14.65 2.07 7.93
CA GLN A 158 14.33 2.00 6.49
C GLN A 158 14.47 3.37 5.83
N ASP A 159 14.95 3.38 4.59
CA ASP A 159 15.05 4.59 3.79
C ASP A 159 13.65 5.07 3.37
N VAL A 160 13.47 6.38 3.41
CA VAL A 160 12.24 7.04 2.99
C VAL A 160 12.54 8.18 2.03
N ASP A 161 11.70 8.30 1.02
CA ASP A 161 11.66 9.46 0.13
C ASP A 161 10.42 10.28 0.50
N ILE A 162 10.61 11.57 0.81
CA ILE A 162 9.56 12.50 1.24
C ILE A 162 9.40 13.55 0.15
N ARG A 163 8.20 13.67 -0.36
CA ARG A 163 7.82 14.68 -1.34
C ARG A 163 6.84 15.64 -0.72
N LEU A 164 7.23 16.90 -0.57
CA LEU A 164 6.37 17.96 -0.07
C LEU A 164 5.32 18.35 -1.13
N VAL A 165 4.18 18.84 -0.67
CA VAL A 165 3.16 19.42 -1.57
C VAL A 165 3.69 20.61 -2.37
N THR A 166 4.74 21.28 -1.87
CA THR A 166 5.47 22.37 -2.53
C THR A 166 6.37 21.91 -3.68
N GLY A 167 6.54 20.59 -3.85
CA GLY A 167 7.35 19.98 -4.91
C GLY A 167 8.77 19.57 -4.49
N GLU A 168 9.20 19.95 -3.30
CA GLU A 168 10.54 19.60 -2.78
C GLU A 168 10.66 18.12 -2.45
N PHE A 169 11.86 17.56 -2.69
CA PHE A 169 12.20 16.17 -2.37
C PHE A 169 13.24 16.10 -1.28
N ILE A 170 12.97 15.30 -0.26
CA ILE A 170 13.84 15.09 0.89
C ILE A 170 14.05 13.58 1.07
N LYS A 171 15.27 13.15 1.31
CA LYS A 171 15.59 11.77 1.66
C LYS A 171 15.85 11.66 3.17
N GLY A 172 15.37 10.60 3.77
CA GLY A 172 15.55 10.35 5.19
C GLY A 172 15.46 8.88 5.54
N LYS A 173 15.32 8.64 6.84
CA LYS A 173 15.10 7.30 7.40
C LYS A 173 13.95 7.34 8.39
N LEU A 174 13.25 6.22 8.53
CA LEU A 174 12.30 6.05 9.62
C LEU A 174 13.05 6.03 10.96
N THR A 175 12.70 6.96 11.84
CA THR A 175 13.29 7.08 13.17
C THR A 175 12.42 6.43 14.24
N PHE A 176 11.13 6.32 14.00
CA PHE A 176 10.18 5.74 14.93
C PHE A 176 9.08 4.95 14.22
N VAL A 177 8.72 3.80 14.78
CA VAL A 177 7.57 2.97 14.39
C VAL A 177 6.82 2.61 15.67
N SER A 178 5.57 3.04 15.79
CA SER A 178 4.74 2.78 16.96
C SER A 178 4.53 1.27 17.17
N LYS A 179 4.49 0.86 18.44
CA LYS A 179 4.15 -0.51 18.85
C LYS A 179 2.66 -0.68 19.18
N SER A 180 1.90 0.41 19.14
CA SER A 180 0.47 0.42 19.41
C SER A 180 -0.27 1.05 18.25
N ALA A 181 -1.34 0.39 17.80
CA ALA A 181 -2.23 0.94 16.80
C ALA A 181 -3.17 1.99 17.39
N SER A 182 -3.53 2.99 16.60
CA SER A 182 -4.63 3.90 16.88
C SER A 182 -5.95 3.12 16.82
N PRO A 183 -6.76 3.07 17.90
CA PRO A 183 -8.01 2.29 17.89
C PRO A 183 -9.04 2.79 16.87
N SER A 184 -9.04 4.09 16.57
CA SER A 184 -10.00 4.73 15.67
C SER A 184 -9.70 4.47 14.19
N THR A 185 -8.43 4.44 13.80
CA THR A 185 -7.99 4.31 12.40
C THR A 185 -7.39 2.96 12.06
N ARG A 186 -7.05 2.14 13.07
CA ARG A 186 -6.31 0.88 12.95
C ARG A 186 -5.00 1.06 12.18
N THR A 187 -4.31 2.16 12.47
CA THR A 187 -3.03 2.52 11.87
C THR A 187 -1.95 2.62 12.92
N PHE A 188 -0.70 2.44 12.50
CA PHE A 188 0.48 2.62 13.34
C PHE A 188 1.21 3.88 12.93
N LYS A 189 1.46 4.75 13.90
CA LYS A 189 2.22 5.98 13.68
C LYS A 189 3.68 5.66 13.35
N VAL A 190 4.20 6.31 12.31
CA VAL A 190 5.62 6.29 11.95
C VAL A 190 6.15 7.71 11.84
N GLU A 191 7.42 7.89 12.16
CA GLU A 191 8.06 9.21 12.12
C GLU A 191 9.41 9.13 11.41
N SER A 192 9.71 10.18 10.66
CA SER A 192 11.02 10.43 10.05
C SER A 192 11.53 11.80 10.46
N GLN A 193 12.66 11.87 11.12
CA GLN A 193 13.30 13.13 11.54
C GLN A 193 14.28 13.60 10.47
N ILE A 194 14.15 14.85 10.06
CA ILE A 194 14.96 15.48 9.02
C ILE A 194 15.59 16.78 9.54
N GLY A 195 16.86 16.97 9.23
CA GLY A 195 17.53 18.22 9.53
C GLY A 195 16.91 19.41 8.77
N ASN A 196 16.60 20.47 9.47
CA ASN A 196 15.92 21.67 8.93
C ASN A 196 16.52 22.94 9.54
N LYS A 197 17.84 23.08 9.45
CA LYS A 197 18.59 24.17 10.11
C LYS A 197 18.12 25.57 9.69
N GLU A 198 17.75 25.73 8.43
CA GLU A 198 17.30 27.02 7.88
C GLU A 198 15.79 27.26 8.10
N GLY A 199 15.06 26.29 8.68
CA GLY A 199 13.62 26.41 8.91
C GLY A 199 12.77 26.50 7.65
N VAL A 200 13.28 25.98 6.51
CA VAL A 200 12.59 26.02 5.21
C VAL A 200 11.30 25.21 5.26
N VAL A 201 11.38 24.01 5.83
CA VAL A 201 10.19 23.18 6.06
C VAL A 201 9.45 23.69 7.28
N ARG A 202 8.24 24.13 7.10
CA ARG A 202 7.38 24.65 8.16
C ARG A 202 6.61 23.54 8.85
N ASP A 203 6.11 23.81 10.05
CA ASP A 203 5.17 22.94 10.75
C ASP A 203 3.83 22.87 9.99
N GLY A 204 3.20 21.68 9.93
CA GLY A 204 1.89 21.48 9.34
C GLY A 204 1.86 21.30 7.81
N ILE A 205 3.01 21.20 7.12
CA ILE A 205 3.04 20.96 5.67
C ILE A 205 2.69 19.52 5.36
N THR A 206 1.78 19.32 4.40
CA THR A 206 1.44 18.00 3.87
C THR A 206 2.57 17.49 2.97
N ALA A 207 2.87 16.21 3.09
CA ALA A 207 3.85 15.51 2.28
C ALA A 207 3.33 14.12 1.88
N GLU A 208 3.97 13.52 0.89
CA GLU A 208 3.89 12.10 0.61
C GLU A 208 5.20 11.44 1.04
N ILE A 209 5.13 10.42 1.88
CA ILE A 209 6.28 9.64 2.29
C ILE A 209 6.22 8.27 1.60
N THR A 210 7.30 7.89 0.94
CA THR A 210 7.50 6.59 0.31
C THR A 210 8.52 5.80 1.09
N ILE A 211 8.05 4.77 1.79
CA ILE A 211 8.91 3.87 2.60
C ILE A 211 9.40 2.75 1.70
N LYS A 212 10.72 2.53 1.65
CA LYS A 212 11.35 1.43 0.92
C LYS A 212 11.40 0.21 1.81
N THR A 213 10.71 -0.87 1.40
CA THR A 213 10.68 -2.12 2.17
C THR A 213 11.89 -3.01 1.87
N LYS A 214 11.95 -4.21 2.42
CA LYS A 214 13.02 -5.18 2.13
C LYS A 214 12.94 -5.66 0.68
N LEU A 215 14.12 -5.92 0.08
CA LEU A 215 14.22 -6.54 -1.23
C LEU A 215 13.62 -7.95 -1.20
N VAL A 216 12.83 -8.27 -2.22
CA VAL A 216 12.23 -9.60 -2.42
C VAL A 216 12.42 -10.04 -3.87
N MET A 217 12.43 -11.35 -4.11
CA MET A 217 12.40 -11.87 -5.48
C MET A 217 10.96 -11.80 -5.99
N ALA A 218 10.77 -11.17 -7.14
CA ALA A 218 9.46 -10.90 -7.71
C ALA A 218 9.45 -10.98 -9.23
N HIS A 219 8.28 -11.26 -9.78
CA HIS A 219 8.04 -11.22 -11.22
C HIS A 219 7.21 -10.01 -11.57
N LYS A 220 7.54 -9.37 -12.70
CA LYS A 220 6.71 -8.31 -13.27
C LYS A 220 5.82 -8.90 -14.36
N ILE A 221 4.52 -8.77 -14.20
CA ILE A 221 3.52 -9.34 -15.11
C ILE A 221 2.50 -8.29 -15.54
N SER A 222 1.75 -8.61 -16.62
CA SER A 222 0.55 -7.85 -16.96
C SER A 222 -0.61 -8.26 -16.03
N PRO A 223 -1.41 -7.33 -15.52
CA PRO A 223 -2.63 -7.66 -14.76
C PRO A 223 -3.61 -8.57 -15.52
N SER A 224 -3.59 -8.53 -16.85
CA SER A 224 -4.50 -9.31 -17.73
C SER A 224 -4.33 -10.82 -17.64
N ILE A 225 -3.21 -11.31 -17.09
CA ILE A 225 -2.94 -12.75 -16.96
C ILE A 225 -3.37 -13.33 -15.61
N LEU A 226 -3.80 -12.47 -14.70
CA LEU A 226 -4.36 -12.91 -13.41
C LEU A 226 -5.68 -13.63 -13.63
N ILE A 227 -5.86 -14.73 -12.93
CA ILE A 227 -7.07 -15.53 -12.94
C ILE A 227 -7.46 -15.90 -11.50
N LEU A 228 -8.72 -16.27 -11.33
CA LEU A 228 -9.21 -16.89 -10.10
C LEU A 228 -9.37 -18.40 -10.35
N ASN A 229 -8.95 -19.22 -9.40
CA ASN A 229 -9.28 -20.63 -9.41
C ASN A 229 -10.70 -20.88 -8.87
N ASP A 230 -11.17 -22.13 -8.91
CA ASP A 230 -12.50 -22.54 -8.44
C ASP A 230 -12.76 -22.22 -6.96
N ASN A 231 -11.69 -22.09 -6.17
CA ASN A 231 -11.76 -21.70 -4.75
C ASN A 231 -11.71 -20.18 -4.53
N GLY A 232 -11.76 -19.39 -5.61
CA GLY A 232 -11.68 -17.92 -5.54
C GLY A 232 -10.29 -17.36 -5.19
N LYS A 233 -9.23 -18.16 -5.25
CA LYS A 233 -7.87 -17.71 -5.02
C LYS A 233 -7.28 -17.10 -6.28
N LEU A 234 -6.64 -15.94 -6.13
CA LEU A 234 -5.95 -15.25 -7.22
C LEU A 234 -4.63 -15.94 -7.55
N GLY A 235 -4.37 -16.09 -8.85
CA GLY A 235 -3.15 -16.74 -9.32
C GLY A 235 -2.86 -16.52 -10.79
N ILE A 236 -1.89 -17.26 -11.26
CA ILE A 236 -1.46 -17.32 -12.66
C ILE A 236 -1.33 -18.78 -13.10
N ARG A 237 -1.32 -19.01 -14.40
CA ARG A 237 -1.03 -20.33 -14.97
C ARG A 237 0.32 -20.35 -15.66
N SER A 238 1.05 -21.43 -15.45
CA SER A 238 2.30 -21.76 -16.15
C SER A 238 2.17 -23.06 -16.90
N VAL A 239 3.17 -23.36 -17.73
CA VAL A 239 3.32 -24.66 -18.35
C VAL A 239 4.58 -25.32 -17.80
N GLU A 240 4.45 -26.54 -17.29
CA GLU A 240 5.55 -27.41 -16.89
C GLU A 240 5.31 -28.79 -17.52
N ASP A 241 6.27 -29.29 -18.28
CA ASP A 241 6.18 -30.60 -18.99
C ASP A 241 4.91 -30.74 -19.87
N ASN A 242 4.55 -29.66 -20.57
CA ASN A 242 3.29 -29.53 -21.36
C ASN A 242 2.00 -29.63 -20.55
N LEU A 243 2.06 -29.52 -19.23
CA LEU A 243 0.91 -29.49 -18.33
C LEU A 243 0.73 -28.08 -17.75
N VAL A 244 -0.49 -27.66 -17.69
CA VAL A 244 -0.86 -26.38 -17.04
C VAL A 244 -0.76 -26.53 -15.55
N LYS A 245 -0.11 -25.60 -14.88
CA LYS A 245 -0.06 -25.49 -13.41
C LYS A 245 -0.55 -24.15 -12.94
N PHE A 246 -1.42 -24.17 -11.95
CA PHE A 246 -1.89 -22.98 -11.27
C PHE A 246 -0.98 -22.63 -10.09
N HIS A 247 -0.56 -21.37 -9.99
CA HIS A 247 0.22 -20.83 -8.88
C HIS A 247 -0.57 -19.72 -8.19
N ASN A 248 -0.76 -19.86 -6.88
CA ASN A 248 -1.26 -18.74 -6.07
C ASN A 248 -0.18 -17.65 -6.07
N VAL A 249 -0.60 -16.40 -6.14
CA VAL A 249 0.32 -15.26 -6.13
C VAL A 249 -0.02 -14.28 -5.02
N THR A 250 1.00 -13.64 -4.48
CA THR A 250 0.85 -12.48 -3.62
C THR A 250 1.25 -11.23 -4.41
N ILE A 251 0.35 -10.27 -4.48
CA ILE A 251 0.63 -8.97 -5.11
C ILE A 251 1.47 -8.15 -4.13
N LEU A 252 2.62 -7.68 -4.61
CA LEU A 252 3.51 -6.79 -3.87
C LEU A 252 3.18 -5.33 -4.12
N GLU A 253 3.02 -4.97 -5.38
CA GLU A 253 2.73 -3.60 -5.83
C GLU A 253 2.05 -3.63 -7.20
N ASP A 254 1.02 -2.76 -7.35
CA ASP A 254 0.38 -2.47 -8.62
C ASP A 254 0.87 -1.12 -9.11
N SER A 255 1.47 -1.08 -10.30
CA SER A 255 2.06 0.11 -10.88
C SER A 255 1.60 0.31 -12.32
N GLU A 256 1.67 1.53 -12.83
CA GLU A 256 1.35 1.85 -14.23
C GLU A 256 2.14 0.98 -15.22
N SER A 257 3.31 0.52 -14.83
CA SER A 257 4.20 -0.28 -15.68
C SER A 257 3.97 -1.78 -15.60
N GLY A 258 3.05 -2.26 -14.73
CA GLY A 258 2.72 -3.66 -14.50
C GLY A 258 2.61 -4.03 -13.04
N LEU A 259 2.22 -5.25 -12.81
CA LEU A 259 1.98 -5.84 -11.50
C LEU A 259 3.21 -6.62 -11.03
N TRP A 260 3.65 -6.36 -9.81
CA TRP A 260 4.71 -7.13 -9.17
C TRP A 260 4.12 -8.20 -8.27
N ILE A 261 4.49 -9.46 -8.51
CA ILE A 261 4.00 -10.64 -7.78
C ILE A 261 5.14 -11.48 -7.22
N THR A 262 4.85 -12.22 -6.16
CA THR A 262 5.76 -13.17 -5.52
C THR A 262 5.05 -14.49 -5.20
N ASP A 263 5.74 -15.40 -4.51
CA ASP A 263 5.28 -16.73 -4.09
C ASP A 263 5.16 -17.74 -5.25
N ILE A 264 5.93 -17.53 -6.33
CA ILE A 264 6.02 -18.43 -7.47
C ILE A 264 7.48 -18.80 -7.75
N PRO A 265 7.75 -19.89 -8.48
CA PRO A 265 9.10 -20.33 -8.81
C PRO A 265 9.93 -19.27 -9.52
N LYS A 266 11.25 -19.28 -9.30
CA LYS A 266 12.17 -18.29 -9.86
C LYS A 266 12.13 -18.19 -11.38
N ASN A 267 12.04 -19.33 -12.07
CA ASN A 267 11.95 -19.42 -13.54
C ASN A 267 10.67 -20.16 -13.90
N LEU A 268 9.91 -19.62 -14.84
CA LEU A 268 8.58 -20.11 -15.12
C LEU A 268 8.19 -19.80 -16.57
N GLU A 269 7.59 -20.76 -17.27
CA GLU A 269 6.95 -20.55 -18.56
C GLU A 269 5.50 -20.14 -18.31
N LEU A 270 5.23 -18.84 -18.38
CA LEU A 270 3.99 -18.21 -18.00
C LEU A 270 3.01 -18.18 -19.16
N ILE A 271 1.76 -18.59 -18.95
CA ILE A 271 0.71 -18.47 -19.97
C ILE A 271 0.20 -17.02 -19.97
N VAL A 272 0.33 -16.36 -21.10
CA VAL A 272 -0.10 -14.97 -21.31
C VAL A 272 -1.26 -14.83 -22.29
N GLN A 273 -1.56 -15.89 -23.05
CA GLN A 273 -2.72 -15.98 -23.93
C GLN A 273 -3.39 -17.35 -23.78
N GLY A 274 -4.73 -17.36 -23.66
CA GLY A 274 -5.48 -18.59 -23.52
C GLY A 274 -5.61 -19.10 -22.08
N GLN A 275 -5.11 -18.36 -21.08
CA GLN A 275 -5.13 -18.73 -19.66
C GLN A 275 -6.54 -19.00 -19.11
N GLY A 276 -7.57 -18.35 -19.64
CA GLY A 276 -8.95 -18.55 -19.22
C GLY A 276 -9.65 -19.79 -19.82
N PHE A 277 -9.02 -20.43 -20.82
CA PHE A 277 -9.61 -21.56 -21.55
C PHE A 277 -8.98 -22.92 -21.24
N VAL A 278 -8.04 -22.95 -20.32
CA VAL A 278 -7.35 -24.16 -19.90
C VAL A 278 -7.54 -24.41 -18.41
N GLU A 279 -7.49 -25.66 -18.00
CA GLU A 279 -7.65 -26.08 -16.61
C GLU A 279 -6.32 -26.57 -16.03
N ASP A 280 -6.24 -26.66 -14.70
CA ASP A 280 -5.08 -27.20 -14.01
C ASP A 280 -4.85 -28.68 -14.40
N ASN A 281 -3.59 -29.06 -14.60
CA ASN A 281 -3.16 -30.38 -15.11
C ASN A 281 -3.64 -30.73 -16.54
N GLN A 282 -4.20 -29.79 -17.29
CA GLN A 282 -4.54 -29.97 -18.67
C GLN A 282 -3.27 -29.98 -19.54
N LYS A 283 -3.19 -30.94 -20.49
CA LYS A 283 -2.11 -30.98 -21.50
C LYS A 283 -2.37 -29.95 -22.58
N VAL A 284 -1.36 -29.13 -22.89
CA VAL A 284 -1.44 -28.04 -23.86
C VAL A 284 -0.23 -28.05 -24.81
N LEU A 285 -0.38 -27.34 -25.93
CA LEU A 285 0.73 -26.97 -26.80
C LEU A 285 1.12 -25.52 -26.49
N THR A 286 2.41 -25.22 -26.46
CA THR A 286 2.92 -23.88 -26.20
C THR A 286 3.34 -23.19 -27.50
N ASN A 287 2.97 -21.93 -27.63
CA ASN A 287 3.47 -21.00 -28.63
C ASN A 287 4.23 -19.88 -27.90
N LYS A 288 5.55 -19.85 -28.06
CA LYS A 288 6.38 -18.81 -27.43
C LYS A 288 6.21 -17.48 -28.16
N LEU A 289 5.90 -16.44 -27.39
CA LEU A 289 5.67 -15.06 -27.86
C LEU A 289 6.92 -14.20 -27.69
#